data_da23e4d3c15d5218d18f2510ae9ae244
#
_entry.id   da23e4d3c15d5218d18f2510ae9ae244
#
_cell.length_a   1.000
_cell.length_b   1.000
_cell.length_c   1.000
_cell.angle_alpha   90.00
_cell.angle_beta   90.00
_cell.angle_gamma   90.00
#
_symmetry.space_group_name_H-M   'P 1'
#
loop_
_entity.id
_entity.type
_entity.pdbx_description
1 polymer ?
#
loop_
_entity_poly.entity_id
_entity_poly.type
_entity_poly.pdbx_seq_one_letter_code
_entity_poly.pdbx_strand_id
1 'polypeptide(L)' 'MQTVSEGQVIVRDPEVLGGIPVFRGTRVPFQALLDYLEGGQPLSEFLEDFPTVSHEAAVAALELAKSSLVGQLR' A
#
# COMPACT_ATOMS: atom_id res chain seq x y z
N MET A 1 -4.19 -12.29 19.99
CA MET A 1 -3.55 -12.13 19.35
C MET A 1 -4.02 -11.67 18.31
N GLN A 2 -3.73 -11.03 17.93
CA GLN A 2 -4.17 -10.54 17.03
C GLN A 2 -3.91 -11.18 15.90
N THR A 3 -4.57 -11.45 15.35
CA THR A 3 -4.40 -12.02 14.30
C THR A 3 -4.15 -11.19 13.23
N VAL A 4 -3.31 -11.42 12.46
CA VAL A 4 -3.12 -10.71 11.36
C VAL A 4 -4.17 -10.99 10.45
N SER A 5 -4.82 -10.00 10.03
CA SER A 5 -5.85 -10.18 9.25
C SER A 5 -5.47 -10.60 7.89
N GLU A 6 -6.12 -11.49 7.32
CA GLU A 6 -5.82 -11.83 6.04
C GLU A 6 -6.09 -10.76 5.11
N GLY A 7 -6.91 -9.81 5.45
CA GLY A 7 -7.16 -8.68 4.62
C GLY A 7 -6.15 -7.60 4.74
N GLN A 8 -5.15 -7.76 5.60
CA GLN A 8 -4.21 -6.71 5.78
C GLN A 8 -3.29 -6.63 4.58
N VAL A 9 -3.39 -5.58 3.81
CA VAL A 9 -2.63 -5.46 2.58
C VAL A 9 -1.35 -4.66 2.80
N ILE A 10 -1.29 -3.82 3.82
CA ILE A 10 -0.11 -3.03 4.14
C ILE A 10 0.40 -3.49 5.49
N VAL A 11 1.70 -3.77 5.56
CA VAL A 11 2.30 -4.24 6.80
C VAL A 11 3.59 -3.49 7.07
N ARG A 12 4.04 -3.54 8.30
CA ARG A 12 5.32 -2.99 8.69
C ARG A 12 6.14 -4.12 9.30
N ASP A 13 7.33 -4.31 8.76
CA ASP A 13 8.22 -5.35 9.25
C ASP A 13 9.58 -4.69 9.43
N PRO A 14 10.12 -4.65 10.65
CA PRO A 14 11.40 -3.96 10.87
C PRO A 14 12.52 -4.48 10.00
N GLU A 15 12.40 -5.71 9.53
CA GLU A 15 13.43 -6.27 8.69
C GLU A 15 13.23 -5.92 7.24
N VAL A 16 12.15 -5.25 6.87
CA VAL A 16 11.92 -4.83 5.51
C VAL A 16 11.97 -3.33 5.46
N LEU A 17 12.99 -2.79 4.86
CA LEU A 17 13.15 -1.35 4.68
C LEU A 17 12.98 -0.56 5.98
N GLY A 18 13.44 -1.14 7.09
CA GLY A 18 13.40 -0.43 8.36
C GLY A 18 12.02 -0.26 8.97
N GLY A 19 11.05 -1.01 8.51
CA GLY A 19 9.73 -0.97 9.13
C GLY A 19 8.78 0.02 8.51
N ILE A 20 9.09 0.59 7.34
CA ILE A 20 8.13 1.47 6.71
C ILE A 20 6.99 0.63 6.14
N PRO A 21 5.82 1.23 5.93
CA PRO A 21 4.69 0.46 5.40
C PRO A 21 4.98 -0.04 3.98
N VAL A 22 4.80 -1.33 3.78
CA VAL A 22 5.00 -1.95 2.47
C VAL A 22 3.81 -2.81 2.15
N PHE A 23 3.64 -3.13 0.86
CA PHE A 23 2.63 -4.09 0.45
C PHE A 23 3.04 -5.47 0.97
N ARG A 24 2.09 -6.17 1.59
CA ARG A 24 2.37 -7.43 2.23
C ARG A 24 3.00 -8.40 1.26
N GLY A 25 4.04 -9.07 1.70
CA GLY A 25 4.75 -10.02 0.85
C GLY A 25 5.70 -9.41 -0.14
N THR A 26 5.90 -8.10 -0.10
CA THR A 26 6.81 -7.43 -1.04
C THR A 26 7.71 -6.49 -0.28
N ARG A 27 8.64 -5.88 -0.99
CA ARG A 27 9.43 -4.80 -0.44
C ARG A 27 9.03 -3.45 -1.05
N VAL A 28 7.83 -3.37 -1.60
CA VAL A 28 7.37 -2.16 -2.28
C VAL A 28 6.68 -1.25 -1.28
N PRO A 29 7.21 -0.07 -1.00
CA PRO A 29 6.57 0.83 -0.03
C PRO A 29 5.24 1.34 -0.55
N PHE A 30 4.27 1.49 0.35
CA PHE A 30 3.02 2.10 -0.03
C PHE A 30 3.24 3.51 -0.55
N GLN A 31 4.24 4.20 -0.01
CA GLN A 31 4.53 5.55 -0.44
C GLN A 31 4.87 5.61 -1.93
N ALA A 32 5.46 4.56 -2.48
CA ALA A 32 5.78 4.56 -3.90
C ALA A 32 4.52 4.70 -4.75
N LEU A 33 3.43 4.06 -4.34
CA LEU A 33 2.18 4.22 -5.07
C LEU A 33 1.69 5.64 -5.01
N LEU A 34 1.75 6.24 -3.83
CA LEU A 34 1.29 7.61 -3.69
C LEU A 34 2.15 8.58 -4.51
N ASP A 35 3.45 8.32 -4.58
CA ASP A 35 4.33 9.16 -5.37
C ASP A 35 3.99 9.11 -6.85
N TYR A 36 3.66 7.93 -7.36
CA TYR A 36 3.24 7.81 -8.74
C TYR A 36 1.99 8.65 -9.00
N LEU A 37 1.01 8.52 -8.12
CA LEU A 37 -0.25 9.23 -8.32
C LEU A 37 -0.07 10.73 -8.18
N GLU A 38 0.77 11.15 -7.24
CA GLU A 38 1.05 12.57 -7.09
C GLU A 38 1.74 13.13 -8.31
N GLY A 39 2.56 12.33 -8.95
CA GLY A 39 3.23 12.77 -10.16
C GLY A 39 2.38 12.69 -11.40
N GLY A 40 1.12 12.32 -11.27
CA GLY A 40 0.22 12.25 -12.42
C GLY A 40 0.29 10.97 -13.20
N GLN A 41 0.99 9.95 -12.67
CA GLN A 41 1.10 8.71 -13.40
C GLN A 41 -0.07 7.80 -13.04
N PRO A 42 -0.59 7.06 -14.01
CA PRO A 42 -1.75 6.21 -13.72
C PRO A 42 -1.35 4.99 -12.92
N LEU A 43 -2.34 4.42 -12.23
CA LEU A 43 -2.12 3.21 -11.46
C LEU A 43 -1.56 2.09 -12.32
N SER A 44 -1.99 2.00 -13.57
CA SER A 44 -1.50 0.93 -14.43
C SER A 44 0.00 0.99 -14.61
N GLU A 45 0.57 2.19 -14.64
CA GLU A 45 2.00 2.31 -14.79
C GLU A 45 2.72 1.86 -13.53
N PHE A 46 2.17 2.16 -12.36
CA PHE A 46 2.74 1.68 -11.11
C PHE A 46 2.75 0.15 -11.10
N LEU A 47 1.65 -0.47 -11.53
CA LEU A 47 1.56 -1.92 -11.50
C LEU A 47 2.52 -2.57 -12.49
N GLU A 48 2.79 -1.90 -13.60
CA GLU A 48 3.77 -2.43 -14.54
C GLU A 48 5.16 -2.41 -13.95
N ASP A 49 5.50 -1.36 -13.24
CA ASP A 49 6.84 -1.21 -12.68
C ASP A 49 7.03 -2.06 -11.44
N PHE A 50 5.96 -2.40 -10.75
CA PHE A 50 6.04 -3.19 -9.52
C PHE A 50 5.12 -4.40 -9.64
N PRO A 51 5.52 -5.39 -10.43
CA PRO A 51 4.61 -6.51 -10.72
C PRO A 51 4.31 -7.41 -9.54
N THR A 52 5.05 -7.27 -8.43
CA THR A 52 4.71 -8.04 -7.24
C THR A 52 3.49 -7.48 -6.53
N VAL A 53 3.00 -6.30 -6.91
CA VAL A 53 1.80 -5.72 -6.32
C VAL A 53 0.66 -5.95 -7.28
N SER A 54 -0.40 -6.61 -6.81
CA SER A 54 -1.55 -6.86 -7.66
C SER A 54 -2.43 -5.63 -7.72
N HIS A 55 -3.28 -5.58 -8.74
CA HIS A 55 -4.25 -4.50 -8.85
C HIS A 55 -5.15 -4.45 -7.62
N GLU A 56 -5.59 -5.63 -7.16
CA GLU A 56 -6.45 -5.69 -5.99
C GLU A 56 -5.76 -5.15 -4.75
N ALA A 57 -4.48 -5.48 -4.59
CA ALA A 57 -3.76 -5.00 -3.41
C ALA A 57 -3.62 -3.48 -3.45
N ALA A 58 -3.34 -2.93 -4.63
CA ALA A 58 -3.19 -1.48 -4.75
C ALA A 58 -4.50 -0.77 -4.44
N VAL A 59 -5.61 -1.29 -4.96
CA VAL A 59 -6.90 -0.67 -4.71
C VAL A 59 -7.28 -0.80 -3.24
N ALA A 60 -7.02 -1.96 -2.64
CA ALA A 60 -7.33 -2.15 -1.22
C ALA A 60 -6.53 -1.19 -0.35
N ALA A 61 -5.26 -0.96 -0.69
CA ALA A 61 -4.43 -0.04 0.07
C ALA A 61 -4.96 1.39 -0.04
N LEU A 62 -5.39 1.78 -1.25
CA LEU A 62 -5.95 3.11 -1.42
C LEU A 62 -7.25 3.28 -0.66
N GLU A 63 -8.06 2.22 -0.59
CA GLU A 63 -9.29 2.26 0.19
C GLU A 63 -9.01 2.42 1.67
N LEU A 64 -7.98 1.73 2.16
CA LEU A 64 -7.61 1.89 3.55
C LEU A 64 -7.17 3.31 3.85
N ALA A 65 -6.36 3.88 2.97
CA ALA A 65 -5.88 5.23 3.17
C ALA A 65 -7.04 6.22 3.14
N LYS A 66 -7.97 6.00 2.23
CA LYS A 66 -9.14 6.87 2.13
C LYS A 66 -9.96 6.81 3.40
N SER A 67 -10.23 5.60 3.88
CA SER A 67 -11.02 5.44 5.09
C SER A 67 -10.38 6.11 6.27
N SER A 68 -9.07 5.94 6.39
CA SER A 68 -8.37 6.51 7.52
C SER A 68 -8.41 8.02 7.48
N LEU A 69 -8.17 8.60 6.31
CA LEU A 69 -8.16 10.05 6.19
C LEU A 69 -9.55 10.63 6.42
N VAL A 70 -10.55 10.04 5.79
CA VAL A 70 -11.92 10.54 5.96
C VAL A 70 -12.35 10.42 7.41
N GLY A 71 -11.97 9.32 8.06
CA GLY A 71 -12.30 9.16 9.47
C GLY A 71 -11.69 10.23 10.34
N GLN A 72 -10.48 10.70 9.98
CA GLN A 72 -9.84 11.73 10.78
C GLN A 72 -10.46 13.09 10.58
N LEU A 73 -11.08 13.33 9.46
CA LEU A 73 -11.63 14.63 9.16
C LEU A 73 -13.06 14.81 9.62
N ARG A 74 -13.67 13.79 10.21
CA ARG A 74 -15.04 13.88 10.65
C ARG A 74 -15.24 14.61 11.92
#